data_d61ddebaf39babadf880814f2082d0a3
#
_entry.id   d61ddebaf39babadf880814f2082d0a3
#
_cell.length_a   1.000
_cell.length_b   1.000
_cell.length_c   1.000
_cell.angle_alpha   90.00
_cell.angle_beta   90.00
_cell.angle_gamma   90.00
#
_symmetry.space_group_name_H-M   'P 1'
#
loop_
_entity.id
_entity.type
_entity.pdbx_description
1 polymer ?
#
loop_
_entity_poly.entity_id
_entity_poly.type
_entity_poly.pdbx_seq_one_letter_code
_entity_poly.pdbx_strand_id
1 'polypeptide(L)'
;MILSEIATIWGPIKQAFEKSIHLSPDAVHIHVGVGLLFFFALIFRRPLHDWRPWMAVFLVEGINEIIDLNQKFGSTENNAVESLHDLVNTLFLPTLLVLYYRYRHRRELAAMERRAQQQPAE
;
A
#
# COMPACT_ATOMS: atom_id res chain seq x y z
N MET A 1 -10.95 7.39 -23.48
CA MET A 1 -11.36 8.80 -23.33
C MET A 1 -11.24 9.27 -21.89
N ILE A 2 -12.06 8.83 -20.96
CA ILE A 2 -12.03 9.30 -19.55
C ILE A 2 -10.67 9.04 -18.88
N LEU A 3 -10.08 7.86 -19.04
CA LEU A 3 -8.78 7.53 -18.47
C LEU A 3 -7.64 8.37 -19.02
N SER A 4 -7.68 8.74 -20.31
CA SER A 4 -6.68 9.62 -20.91
C SER A 4 -6.81 11.07 -20.42
N GLU A 5 -8.03 11.54 -20.17
CA GLU A 5 -8.26 12.86 -19.59
C GLU A 5 -7.81 12.92 -18.13
N ILE A 6 -8.12 11.91 -17.33
CA ILE A 6 -7.63 11.80 -15.94
C ILE A 6 -6.10 11.77 -15.95
N ALA A 7 -5.50 11.01 -16.85
CA ALA A 7 -4.06 10.87 -16.98
C ALA A 7 -3.36 12.21 -17.30
N THR A 8 -3.94 13.05 -18.15
CA THR A 8 -3.38 14.38 -18.50
C THR A 8 -3.38 15.36 -17.32
N ILE A 9 -4.31 15.21 -16.37
CA ILE A 9 -4.40 16.05 -15.18
C ILE A 9 -3.52 15.47 -14.06
N TRP A 10 -3.54 14.18 -13.88
CA TRP A 10 -2.87 13.48 -12.78
C TRP A 10 -1.34 13.54 -12.89
N GLY A 11 -0.78 13.33 -14.08
CA GLY A 11 0.66 13.32 -14.30
C GLY A 11 1.38 14.58 -13.86
N PRO A 12 0.95 15.80 -14.29
CA PRO A 12 1.54 17.05 -13.83
C PRO A 12 1.43 17.28 -12.32
N ILE A 13 0.31 16.89 -11.70
CA ILE A 13 0.10 17.01 -10.24
C ILE A 13 1.10 16.10 -9.51
N LYS A 14 1.22 14.84 -9.93
CA LYS A 14 2.16 13.87 -9.36
C LYS A 14 3.61 14.40 -9.45
N GLN A 15 4.04 14.86 -10.62
CA GLN A 15 5.38 15.42 -10.80
C GLN A 15 5.65 16.67 -9.98
N ALA A 16 4.67 17.58 -9.86
CA ALA A 16 4.80 18.76 -9.02
C ALA A 16 4.96 18.37 -7.54
N PHE A 17 4.21 17.38 -7.08
CA PHE A 17 4.32 16.85 -5.72
C PHE A 17 5.69 16.22 -5.46
N GLU A 18 6.16 15.33 -6.34
CA GLU A 18 7.47 14.70 -6.24
C GLU A 18 8.62 15.74 -6.18
N LYS A 19 8.56 16.77 -7.02
CA LYS A 19 9.53 17.84 -7.02
C LYS A 19 9.49 18.69 -5.74
N SER A 20 8.32 18.90 -5.17
CA SER A 20 8.16 19.74 -3.96
C SER A 20 8.72 19.07 -2.71
N ILE A 21 8.68 17.75 -2.62
CA ILE A 21 9.16 16.99 -1.44
C ILE A 21 10.62 16.53 -1.56
N HIS A 22 11.27 16.78 -2.69
CA HIS A 22 12.69 16.41 -2.94
C HIS A 22 13.00 14.93 -2.72
N LEU A 23 12.03 14.06 -2.90
CA LEU A 23 12.19 12.59 -2.83
C LEU A 23 12.28 11.99 -4.23
N SER A 24 12.99 10.87 -4.35
CA SER A 24 12.95 10.08 -5.58
C SER A 24 11.55 9.47 -5.77
N PRO A 25 11.12 9.17 -7.01
CA PRO A 25 9.84 8.50 -7.27
C PRO A 25 9.67 7.22 -6.43
N ASP A 26 10.69 6.39 -6.33
CA ASP A 26 10.68 5.16 -5.52
C ASP A 26 10.42 5.45 -4.03
N ALA A 27 11.08 6.47 -3.48
CA ALA A 27 10.88 6.87 -2.10
C ALA A 27 9.45 7.38 -1.87
N VAL A 28 8.87 8.08 -2.84
CA VAL A 28 7.46 8.52 -2.79
C VAL A 28 6.52 7.32 -2.69
N HIS A 29 6.68 6.31 -3.55
CA HIS A 29 5.86 5.10 -3.54
C HIS A 29 5.94 4.37 -2.20
N ILE A 30 7.14 4.24 -1.62
CA ILE A 30 7.32 3.61 -0.30
C ILE A 30 6.57 4.37 0.80
N HIS A 31 6.73 5.70 0.87
CA HIS A 31 6.07 6.51 1.90
C HIS A 31 4.55 6.56 1.72
N VAL A 32 4.08 6.70 0.48
CA VAL A 32 2.65 6.70 0.15
C VAL A 32 2.02 5.35 0.51
N GLY A 33 2.69 4.24 0.20
CA GLY A 33 2.19 2.90 0.53
C GLY A 33 1.97 2.71 2.02
N VAL A 34 2.96 3.10 2.85
CA VAL A 34 2.84 3.04 4.31
C VAL A 34 1.77 4.01 4.82
N GLY A 35 1.77 5.24 4.32
CA GLY A 35 0.78 6.26 4.70
C GLY A 35 -0.65 5.83 4.39
N LEU A 36 -0.89 5.27 3.21
CA LEU A 36 -2.20 4.73 2.81
C LEU A 36 -2.62 3.53 3.68
N LEU A 37 -1.68 2.66 4.06
CA LEU A 37 -2.01 1.54 4.95
C LEU A 37 -2.57 2.04 6.29
N PHE A 38 -1.90 3.01 6.92
CA PHE A 38 -2.39 3.60 8.18
C PHE A 38 -3.68 4.37 7.98
N PHE A 39 -3.80 5.13 6.91
CA PHE A 39 -5.01 5.87 6.57
C PHE A 39 -6.22 4.95 6.43
N PHE A 40 -6.12 3.87 5.67
CA PHE A 40 -7.23 2.92 5.52
C PHE A 40 -7.50 2.12 6.78
N ALA A 41 -6.46 1.76 7.55
CA ALA A 41 -6.65 1.12 8.85
C ALA A 41 -7.48 2.01 9.79
N LEU A 42 -7.19 3.32 9.80
CA LEU A 42 -7.90 4.30 10.61
C LEU A 42 -9.36 4.49 10.13
N ILE A 43 -9.57 4.70 8.83
CA ILE A 43 -10.92 4.91 8.25
C ILE A 43 -11.79 3.66 8.43
N PHE A 44 -11.26 2.49 8.15
CA PHE A 44 -12.00 1.24 8.31
C PHE A 44 -12.12 0.82 9.77
N ARG A 45 -11.43 1.52 10.68
CA ARG A 45 -11.34 1.16 12.10
C ARG A 45 -10.92 -0.29 12.29
N ARG A 46 -9.90 -0.69 11.54
CA ARG A 46 -9.37 -2.05 11.53
C ARG A 46 -7.90 -2.06 12.00
N PRO A 47 -7.51 -3.08 12.75
CA PRO A 47 -6.13 -3.22 13.17
C PRO A 47 -5.23 -3.54 11.97
N LEU A 48 -3.93 -3.27 12.11
CA LEU A 48 -2.95 -3.49 11.03
C LEU A 48 -2.76 -4.97 10.66
N HIS A 49 -3.19 -5.91 11.51
CA HIS A 49 -3.17 -7.34 11.18
C HIS A 49 -4.35 -7.77 10.27
N ASP A 50 -5.33 -6.90 10.06
CA ASP A 50 -6.42 -7.14 9.11
C ASP A 50 -5.91 -6.87 7.68
N TRP A 51 -6.27 -7.73 6.74
CA TRP A 51 -5.86 -7.62 5.33
C TRP A 51 -6.62 -6.54 4.55
N ARG A 52 -7.76 -6.05 5.06
CA ARG A 52 -8.63 -5.10 4.35
C ARG A 52 -7.96 -3.76 4.07
N PRO A 53 -7.28 -3.10 5.02
CA PRO A 53 -6.49 -1.90 4.72
C PRO A 53 -5.41 -2.14 3.66
N TRP A 54 -4.72 -3.26 3.72
CA TRP A 54 -3.71 -3.65 2.73
C TRP A 54 -4.33 -3.82 1.33
N MET A 55 -5.50 -4.46 1.24
CA MET A 55 -6.21 -4.62 -0.04
C MET A 55 -6.61 -3.26 -0.62
N ALA A 56 -7.02 -2.30 0.21
CA ALA A 56 -7.32 -0.95 -0.23
C ALA A 56 -6.08 -0.25 -0.82
N VAL A 57 -4.91 -0.39 -0.20
CA VAL A 57 -3.64 0.12 -0.76
C VAL A 57 -3.34 -0.52 -2.11
N PHE A 58 -3.47 -1.84 -2.20
CA PHE A 58 -3.26 -2.58 -3.46
C PHE A 58 -4.18 -2.08 -4.59
N LEU A 59 -5.46 -1.85 -4.29
CA LEU A 59 -6.43 -1.36 -5.27
C LEU A 59 -6.13 0.07 -5.72
N VAL A 60 -5.78 0.96 -4.79
CA VAL A 60 -5.42 2.36 -5.11
C VAL A 60 -4.18 2.40 -5.98
N GLU A 61 -3.15 1.64 -5.63
CA GLU A 61 -1.93 1.58 -6.43
C GLU A 61 -2.16 0.92 -7.79
N GLY A 62 -2.91 -0.16 -7.85
CA GLY A 62 -3.28 -0.78 -9.11
C GLY A 62 -4.02 0.16 -10.06
N ILE A 63 -4.91 1.01 -9.54
CA ILE A 63 -5.60 2.05 -10.32
C ILE A 63 -4.59 3.12 -10.79
N ASN A 64 -3.69 3.55 -9.89
CA ASN A 64 -2.63 4.50 -10.24
C ASN A 64 -1.77 3.98 -11.40
N GLU A 65 -1.35 2.72 -11.34
CA GLU A 65 -0.55 2.10 -12.39
C GLU A 65 -1.30 1.98 -13.74
N ILE A 66 -2.59 1.67 -13.70
CA ILE A 66 -3.42 1.64 -14.90
C ILE A 66 -3.50 3.04 -15.54
N ILE A 67 -3.61 4.10 -14.73
CA ILE A 67 -3.62 5.48 -15.22
C ILE A 67 -2.26 5.83 -15.83
N ASP A 68 -1.17 5.51 -15.14
CA ASP A 68 0.20 5.78 -15.61
C ASP A 68 0.54 5.04 -16.91
N LEU A 69 0.11 3.79 -17.06
CA LEU A 69 0.24 3.03 -18.31
C LEU A 69 -0.50 3.70 -19.47
N ASN A 70 -1.65 4.31 -19.23
CA ASN A 70 -2.39 5.04 -20.27
C ASN A 70 -1.71 6.35 -20.68
N GLN A 71 -0.92 6.99 -19.80
CA GLN A 71 -0.11 8.17 -20.15
C GLN A 71 1.06 7.83 -21.06
N LYS A 72 1.67 6.68 -20.84
CA LYS A 72 2.90 6.22 -21.50
C LYS A 72 2.64 5.51 -22.83
N PHE A 73 1.40 5.45 -23.30
CA PHE A 73 1.02 4.88 -24.61
C PHE A 73 1.68 5.69 -25.74
N GLY A 74 2.81 5.20 -26.24
CA GLY A 74 3.61 5.85 -27.30
C GLY A 74 5.10 6.03 -26.95
N SER A 75 5.54 5.77 -25.72
CA SER A 75 6.96 5.69 -25.40
C SER A 75 7.50 4.28 -25.70
N THR A 76 8.73 4.21 -26.18
CA THR A 76 9.44 2.95 -26.50
C THR A 76 9.98 2.23 -25.28
N GLU A 77 9.77 2.76 -24.08
CA GLU A 77 10.25 2.19 -22.83
C GLU A 77 9.29 1.13 -22.29
N ASN A 78 9.84 0.18 -21.55
CA ASN A 78 9.12 -1.01 -21.09
C ASN A 78 8.30 -0.67 -19.82
N ASN A 79 7.20 0.01 -20.03
CA ASN A 79 6.32 0.58 -18.99
C ASN A 79 5.75 -0.45 -18.02
N ALA A 80 5.60 -1.72 -18.45
CA ALA A 80 5.09 -2.79 -17.61
C ALA A 80 6.07 -3.16 -16.48
N VAL A 81 7.38 -3.10 -16.75
CA VAL A 81 8.42 -3.38 -15.74
C VAL A 81 8.47 -2.25 -14.70
N GLU A 82 8.38 -0.99 -15.15
CA GLU A 82 8.31 0.16 -14.24
C GLU A 82 7.07 0.09 -13.35
N SER A 83 5.90 -0.17 -13.92
CA SER A 83 4.65 -0.31 -13.15
C SER A 83 4.73 -1.43 -12.12
N LEU A 84 5.34 -2.56 -12.46
CA LEU A 84 5.56 -3.64 -11.51
C LEU A 84 6.52 -3.22 -10.38
N HIS A 85 7.58 -2.48 -10.72
CA HIS A 85 8.53 -1.96 -9.76
C HIS A 85 7.86 -0.98 -8.77
N ASP A 86 7.04 -0.06 -9.27
CA ASP A 86 6.30 0.91 -8.46
C ASP A 86 5.29 0.21 -7.54
N LEU A 87 4.57 -0.77 -8.06
CA LEU A 87 3.66 -1.61 -7.28
C LEU A 87 4.39 -2.35 -6.15
N VAL A 88 5.55 -2.94 -6.43
CA VAL A 88 6.37 -3.61 -5.43
C VAL A 88 6.87 -2.63 -4.38
N ASN A 89 7.36 -1.46 -4.79
CA ASN A 89 7.83 -0.41 -3.86
C ASN A 89 6.70 0.06 -2.93
N THR A 90 5.50 0.25 -3.46
CA THR A 90 4.34 0.69 -2.67
C THR A 90 3.88 -0.36 -1.67
N LEU A 91 3.88 -1.65 -2.07
CA LEU A 91 3.31 -2.73 -1.26
C LEU A 91 4.31 -3.44 -0.35
N PHE A 92 5.61 -3.28 -0.56
CA PHE A 92 6.63 -4.03 0.19
C PHE A 92 6.53 -3.80 1.70
N LEU A 93 6.64 -2.55 2.15
CA LEU A 93 6.54 -2.23 3.58
C LEU A 93 5.14 -2.47 4.17
N PRO A 94 4.03 -2.09 3.52
CA PRO A 94 2.70 -2.49 3.95
C PRO A 94 2.54 -3.99 4.16
N THR A 95 3.08 -4.80 3.26
CA THR A 95 3.03 -6.27 3.38
C THR A 95 3.81 -6.76 4.61
N LEU A 96 5.04 -6.26 4.80
CA LEU A 96 5.85 -6.61 5.97
C LEU A 96 5.15 -6.21 7.28
N LEU A 97 4.55 -5.02 7.34
CA LEU A 97 3.82 -4.55 8.51
C LEU A 97 2.62 -5.43 8.82
N VAL A 98 1.78 -5.75 7.84
CA VAL A 98 0.63 -6.62 8.04
C VAL A 98 1.07 -8.01 8.51
N LEU A 99 2.09 -8.60 7.90
CA LEU A 99 2.60 -9.92 8.30
C LEU A 99 3.17 -9.89 9.71
N TYR A 100 3.92 -8.86 10.08
CA TYR A 100 4.46 -8.70 11.42
C TYR A 100 3.37 -8.58 12.48
N TYR A 101 2.36 -7.72 12.26
CA TYR A 101 1.26 -7.55 13.19
C TYR A 101 0.37 -8.80 13.28
N ARG A 102 0.17 -9.53 12.19
CA ARG A 102 -0.51 -10.85 12.21
C ARG A 102 0.26 -11.88 13.03
N TYR A 103 1.56 -11.94 12.86
CA TYR A 103 2.41 -12.83 13.66
C TYR A 103 2.31 -12.48 15.16
N ARG A 104 2.45 -11.22 15.51
CA ARG A 104 2.30 -10.75 16.90
C ARG A 104 0.93 -11.09 17.47
N HIS A 105 -0.12 -10.79 16.76
CA HIS A 105 -1.49 -11.06 17.19
C HIS A 105 -1.73 -12.54 17.47
N ARG A 106 -1.25 -13.42 16.58
CA ARG A 106 -1.33 -14.89 16.80
C ARG A 106 -0.58 -15.33 18.07
N ARG A 107 0.58 -14.74 18.32
CA ARG A 107 1.35 -15.06 19.55
C ARG A 107 0.64 -14.61 20.82
N GLU A 108 0.02 -13.45 20.79
CA GLU A 108 -0.75 -12.92 21.91
C GLU A 108 -1.97 -13.79 22.21
N LEU A 109 -2.71 -14.22 21.19
CA LEU A 109 -3.83 -15.14 21.35
C LEU A 109 -3.38 -16.48 21.96
N ALA A 110 -2.33 -17.08 21.43
CA ALA A 110 -1.79 -18.33 21.97
C ALA A 110 -1.31 -18.21 23.43
N ALA A 111 -0.77 -17.04 23.81
CA ALA A 111 -0.37 -16.78 25.20
C ALA A 111 -1.58 -16.64 26.13
N MET A 112 -2.66 -15.99 25.66
CA MET A 112 -3.90 -15.88 26.42
C MET A 112 -4.58 -17.24 26.64
N GLU A 113 -4.63 -18.08 25.60
CA GLU A 113 -5.16 -19.43 25.70
C GLU A 113 -4.40 -20.29 26.72
N ARG A 114 -3.06 -20.24 26.69
CA ARG A 114 -2.23 -20.95 27.69
C ARG A 114 -2.48 -20.47 29.11
N ARG A 115 -2.64 -19.17 29.33
CA ARG A 115 -2.97 -18.61 30.66
C ARG A 115 -4.34 -19.07 31.14
N ALA A 116 -5.34 -19.07 30.26
CA ALA A 116 -6.69 -19.54 30.58
C ALA A 116 -6.70 -21.02 30.98
N GLN A 117 -5.88 -21.85 30.32
CA GLN A 117 -5.75 -23.28 30.66
C GLN A 117 -5.02 -23.53 32.00
N GLN A 118 -4.21 -22.58 32.47
CA GLN A 118 -3.44 -22.68 33.71
C GLN A 118 -4.18 -22.14 34.92
N GLN A 119 -5.29 -21.42 34.74
CA GLN A 119 -6.13 -21.00 35.85
C GLN A 119 -6.97 -22.20 36.33
N PRO A 120 -6.79 -22.63 37.63
CA PRO A 120 -7.65 -23.66 38.16
C PRO A 120 -9.10 -23.20 38.20
N ALA A 121 -10.04 -24.09 37.86
CA ALA A 121 -11.47 -23.83 38.06
C ALA A 121 -11.69 -23.65 39.58
N GLU A 122 -12.11 -22.41 39.99
CA GLU A 122 -12.61 -22.17 41.35
C GLU A 122 -14.00 -22.77 41.50
#